data_4a6e97534de41ee8761d8a2077fe0068
#
_entry.id   4a6e97534de41ee8761d8a2077fe0068
#
_cell.length_a   1.000
_cell.length_b   1.000
_cell.length_c   1.000
_cell.angle_alpha   90.00
_cell.angle_beta   90.00
_cell.angle_gamma   90.00
#
_symmetry.space_group_name_H-M   'P 1'
#
loop_
_entity.id
_entity.type
_entity.pdbx_description
1 polymer ?
#
loop_
_entity_poly.entity_id
_entity_poly.type
_entity_poly.pdbx_seq_one_letter_code
_entity_poly.pdbx_strand_id
1 'polypeptide(L)'
;MKRIIPFLFIALILVIACNSNKDRDTFNAAEKNYNEKKYAEALTDYKLVIEEYSSSDFAAKSLMRIGSMYQMFLVPNVQGEESNKKAVEYYREMYKNFPKSEDAPKALFMSGFILANNLNILDEAKLTYQTFLDKFPKHELIPQIKMELENLGKSPEEILENKLSSSSAKQ
;
A
#
# COMPACT_ATOMS: atom_id res chain seq x y z
N MET A 1 22.01 -46.13 31.69
CA MET A 1 22.07 -44.84 30.96
C MET A 1 20.65 -44.54 30.49
N LYS A 2 19.95 -43.61 31.20
CA LYS A 2 18.50 -43.35 31.01
C LYS A 2 18.35 -42.25 29.91
N ARG A 3 17.56 -42.54 28.90
CA ARG A 3 17.19 -41.65 27.80
C ARG A 3 16.26 -40.55 28.32
N ILE A 4 16.75 -39.29 28.39
CA ILE A 4 15.95 -38.09 28.72
C ILE A 4 16.15 -37.09 27.58
N ILE A 5 15.51 -37.31 26.43
CA ILE A 5 15.39 -36.33 25.37
C ILE A 5 14.16 -36.65 24.50
N PRO A 6 12.93 -36.41 24.95
CA PRO A 6 11.91 -35.93 24.01
C PRO A 6 11.00 -34.84 24.54
N PHE A 7 11.16 -34.35 25.79
CA PHE A 7 10.16 -33.40 26.34
C PHE A 7 10.41 -31.93 26.00
N LEU A 8 11.62 -31.56 25.55
CA LEU A 8 11.95 -30.16 25.26
C LEU A 8 11.42 -29.65 23.92
N PHE A 9 11.12 -30.57 22.97
CA PHE A 9 10.66 -30.17 21.63
C PHE A 9 9.17 -29.87 21.54
N ILE A 10 8.36 -30.41 22.45
CA ILE A 10 6.90 -30.20 22.46
C ILE A 10 6.51 -28.83 23.01
N ALA A 11 7.29 -28.30 23.96
CA ALA A 11 7.01 -27.00 24.56
C ALA A 11 7.23 -25.82 23.59
N LEU A 12 8.16 -25.95 22.63
CA LEU A 12 8.47 -24.88 21.65
C LEU A 12 7.38 -24.76 20.58
N ILE A 13 6.70 -25.85 20.24
CA ILE A 13 5.63 -25.85 19.22
C ILE A 13 4.34 -25.19 19.75
N LEU A 14 4.07 -25.30 21.05
CA LEU A 14 2.88 -24.71 21.68
C LEU A 14 2.94 -23.17 21.77
N VAL A 15 4.14 -22.58 21.83
CA VAL A 15 4.30 -21.12 21.87
C VAL A 15 4.02 -20.48 20.49
N ILE A 16 4.32 -21.20 19.40
CA ILE A 16 4.05 -20.73 18.03
C ILE A 16 2.55 -20.79 17.70
N ALA A 17 1.83 -21.79 18.21
CA ALA A 17 0.39 -21.96 17.96
C ALA A 17 -0.48 -20.92 18.69
N CYS A 18 0.00 -20.32 19.80
CA CYS A 18 -0.77 -19.32 20.55
C CYS A 18 -0.71 -17.91 19.93
N ASN A 19 0.17 -17.67 18.96
CA ASN A 19 0.33 -16.36 18.32
C ASN A 19 -0.43 -16.24 16.97
N SER A 20 -1.00 -17.35 16.47
CA SER A 20 -1.48 -17.44 15.08
C SER A 20 -2.79 -16.68 14.78
N ASN A 21 -3.43 -16.06 15.77
CA ASN A 21 -4.69 -15.34 15.55
C ASN A 21 -4.67 -13.88 16.07
N LYS A 22 -3.68 -13.49 16.84
CA LYS A 22 -3.64 -12.14 17.44
C LYS A 22 -3.49 -11.03 16.41
N ASP A 23 -2.68 -11.24 15.39
CA ASP A 23 -2.50 -10.32 14.25
C ASP A 23 -3.83 -10.06 13.55
N ARG A 24 -4.57 -11.14 13.25
CA ARG A 24 -5.91 -11.06 12.66
C ARG A 24 -6.91 -10.38 13.59
N ASP A 25 -6.90 -10.73 14.87
CA ASP A 25 -7.87 -10.19 15.82
C ASP A 25 -7.63 -8.69 16.06
N THR A 26 -6.37 -8.25 16.14
CA THR A 26 -6.00 -6.82 16.21
C THR A 26 -6.38 -6.10 14.91
N PHE A 27 -6.11 -6.70 13.75
CA PHE A 27 -6.53 -6.14 12.47
C PHE A 27 -8.05 -6.01 12.37
N ASN A 28 -8.81 -7.01 12.83
CA ASN A 28 -10.27 -6.95 12.82
C ASN A 28 -10.82 -5.87 13.78
N ALA A 29 -10.15 -5.62 14.90
CA ALA A 29 -10.49 -4.50 15.78
C ALA A 29 -10.26 -3.14 15.08
N ALA A 30 -9.14 -3.00 14.35
CA ALA A 30 -8.86 -1.83 13.53
C ALA A 30 -9.93 -1.62 12.43
N GLU A 31 -10.31 -2.69 11.70
CA GLU A 31 -11.37 -2.62 10.68
C GLU A 31 -12.73 -2.22 11.30
N LYS A 32 -13.06 -2.73 12.49
CA LYS A 32 -14.26 -2.33 13.22
C LYS A 32 -14.24 -0.83 13.55
N ASN A 33 -13.13 -0.33 14.11
CA ASN A 33 -12.99 1.09 14.43
C ASN A 33 -13.05 1.95 13.16
N TYR A 34 -12.43 1.51 12.06
CA TYR A 34 -12.53 2.18 10.76
C TYR A 34 -13.97 2.29 10.26
N ASN A 35 -14.74 1.19 10.30
CA ASN A 35 -16.13 1.15 9.85
C ASN A 35 -17.06 1.99 10.74
N GLU A 36 -16.73 2.11 12.03
CA GLU A 36 -17.40 3.00 12.98
C GLU A 36 -16.94 4.47 12.86
N LYS A 37 -16.06 4.79 11.88
CA LYS A 37 -15.45 6.12 11.65
C LYS A 37 -14.61 6.64 12.83
N LYS A 38 -14.16 5.75 13.69
CA LYS A 38 -13.21 6.00 14.78
C LYS A 38 -11.78 5.94 14.21
N TYR A 39 -11.44 6.93 13.37
CA TYR A 39 -10.23 6.87 12.54
C TYR A 39 -8.93 6.97 13.36
N ALA A 40 -8.93 7.67 14.50
CA ALA A 40 -7.75 7.74 15.36
C ALA A 40 -7.45 6.38 16.02
N GLU A 41 -8.48 5.72 16.53
CA GLU A 41 -8.39 4.38 17.13
C GLU A 41 -8.00 3.35 16.05
N ALA A 42 -8.65 3.38 14.89
CA ALA A 42 -8.31 2.50 13.78
C ALA A 42 -6.84 2.64 13.36
N LEU A 43 -6.32 3.87 13.24
CA LEU A 43 -4.92 4.13 12.93
C LEU A 43 -3.98 3.53 13.99
N THR A 44 -4.33 3.66 15.26
CA THR A 44 -3.55 3.10 16.37
C THR A 44 -3.50 1.58 16.29
N ASP A 45 -4.64 0.92 16.08
CA ASP A 45 -4.73 -0.52 16.00
C ASP A 45 -4.02 -1.07 14.76
N TYR A 46 -4.14 -0.42 13.58
CA TYR A 46 -3.37 -0.82 12.40
C TYR A 46 -1.85 -0.70 12.62
N LYS A 47 -1.39 0.37 13.29
CA LYS A 47 0.03 0.51 13.63
C LYS A 47 0.49 -0.58 14.57
N LEU A 48 -0.33 -0.95 15.56
CA LEU A 48 -0.03 -2.06 16.46
C LEU A 48 0.16 -3.38 15.68
N VAL A 49 -0.66 -3.66 14.65
CA VAL A 49 -0.47 -4.83 13.79
C VAL A 49 0.89 -4.80 13.09
N ILE A 50 1.29 -3.64 12.56
CA ILE A 50 2.57 -3.50 11.85
C ILE A 50 3.76 -3.68 12.80
N GLU A 51 3.68 -3.13 14.02
CA GLU A 51 4.76 -3.17 15.01
C GLU A 51 4.93 -4.56 15.61
N GLU A 52 3.84 -5.19 16.05
CA GLU A 52 3.88 -6.46 16.77
C GLU A 52 3.93 -7.68 15.84
N TYR A 53 3.44 -7.55 14.58
CA TYR A 53 3.29 -8.67 13.64
C TYR A 53 3.85 -8.33 12.26
N SER A 54 5.03 -7.70 12.22
CA SER A 54 5.64 -7.08 11.04
C SER A 54 5.82 -7.97 9.81
N SER A 55 5.75 -9.30 9.94
CA SER A 55 5.85 -10.24 8.82
C SER A 55 4.53 -10.89 8.43
N SER A 56 3.41 -10.50 9.08
CA SER A 56 2.12 -11.10 8.80
C SER A 56 1.43 -10.47 7.58
N ASP A 57 0.54 -11.21 6.94
CA ASP A 57 -0.31 -10.67 5.86
C ASP A 57 -1.21 -9.54 6.35
N PHE A 58 -1.54 -9.52 7.65
CA PHE A 58 -2.31 -8.43 8.25
C PHE A 58 -1.49 -7.15 8.42
N ALA A 59 -0.16 -7.24 8.57
CA ALA A 59 0.70 -6.06 8.53
C ALA A 59 0.71 -5.43 7.13
N ALA A 60 0.80 -6.25 6.06
CA ALA A 60 0.67 -5.76 4.69
C ALA A 60 -0.66 -5.03 4.46
N LYS A 61 -1.77 -5.65 4.89
CA LYS A 61 -3.11 -5.04 4.81
C LYS A 61 -3.22 -3.76 5.64
N SER A 62 -2.62 -3.72 6.82
CA SER A 62 -2.60 -2.54 7.69
C SER A 62 -1.86 -1.37 7.04
N LEU A 63 -0.70 -1.63 6.41
CA LEU A 63 0.02 -0.61 5.64
C LEU A 63 -0.83 -0.05 4.50
N MET A 64 -1.53 -0.91 3.75
CA MET A 64 -2.47 -0.49 2.71
C MET A 64 -3.62 0.36 3.26
N ARG A 65 -4.19 -0.03 4.40
CA ARG A 65 -5.28 0.71 5.06
C ARG A 65 -4.82 2.09 5.53
N ILE A 66 -3.69 2.16 6.20
CA ILE A 66 -3.15 3.45 6.67
C ILE A 66 -2.83 4.36 5.48
N GLY A 67 -2.18 3.85 4.42
CA GLY A 67 -1.95 4.60 3.19
C GLY A 67 -3.25 5.17 2.61
N SER A 68 -4.30 4.35 2.54
CA SER A 68 -5.63 4.78 2.08
C SER A 68 -6.27 5.83 3.01
N MET A 69 -6.15 5.66 4.33
CA MET A 69 -6.70 6.64 5.29
C MET A 69 -6.07 8.01 5.12
N TYR A 70 -4.75 8.09 4.93
CA TYR A 70 -4.06 9.35 4.66
C TYR A 70 -4.46 9.93 3.30
N GLN A 71 -4.51 9.11 2.24
CA GLN A 71 -4.94 9.55 0.92
C GLN A 71 -6.36 10.13 0.91
N MET A 72 -7.25 9.59 1.71
CA MET A 72 -8.65 10.02 1.84
C MET A 72 -8.84 11.13 2.90
N PHE A 73 -7.76 11.64 3.48
CA PHE A 73 -7.80 12.68 4.52
C PHE A 73 -8.63 12.30 5.76
N LEU A 74 -8.67 11.02 6.11
CA LEU A 74 -9.43 10.49 7.25
C LEU A 74 -8.65 10.56 8.58
N VAL A 75 -7.32 10.78 8.52
CA VAL A 75 -6.49 10.86 9.73
C VAL A 75 -6.66 12.23 10.37
N PRO A 76 -7.10 12.30 11.65
CA PRO A 76 -7.29 13.58 12.33
C PRO A 76 -6.01 14.42 12.37
N ASN A 77 -6.16 15.73 12.21
CA ASN A 77 -5.11 16.74 12.31
C ASN A 77 -3.97 16.61 11.26
N VAL A 78 -4.13 15.78 10.24
CA VAL A 78 -3.18 15.63 9.12
C VAL A 78 -3.93 15.81 7.81
N GLN A 79 -3.65 16.86 7.06
CA GLN A 79 -4.37 17.25 5.86
C GLN A 79 -3.44 17.69 4.73
N GLY A 80 -4.00 17.84 3.53
CA GLY A 80 -3.30 18.41 2.38
C GLY A 80 -2.05 17.64 1.98
N GLU A 81 -0.98 18.38 1.73
CA GLU A 81 0.28 17.80 1.23
C GLU A 81 0.94 16.84 2.22
N GLU A 82 0.86 17.12 3.52
CA GLU A 82 1.41 16.23 4.55
C GLU A 82 0.71 14.87 4.53
N SER A 83 -0.61 14.86 4.41
CA SER A 83 -1.40 13.63 4.32
C SER A 83 -1.02 12.81 3.08
N ASN A 84 -0.87 13.47 1.94
CA ASN A 84 -0.43 12.81 0.71
C ASN A 84 0.98 12.22 0.84
N LYS A 85 1.92 12.93 1.47
CA LYS A 85 3.27 12.42 1.75
C LYS A 85 3.22 11.17 2.64
N LYS A 86 2.41 11.19 3.69
CA LYS A 86 2.20 10.03 4.55
C LYS A 86 1.60 8.85 3.79
N ALA A 87 0.62 9.08 2.93
CA ALA A 87 0.06 8.03 2.08
C ALA A 87 1.15 7.36 1.22
N VAL A 88 2.00 8.16 0.56
CA VAL A 88 3.13 7.65 -0.24
C VAL A 88 4.10 6.84 0.62
N GLU A 89 4.45 7.30 1.84
CA GLU A 89 5.33 6.58 2.76
C GLU A 89 4.77 5.17 3.04
N TYR A 90 3.51 5.05 3.46
CA TYR A 90 2.88 3.76 3.79
C TYR A 90 2.74 2.83 2.58
N TYR A 91 2.37 3.34 1.41
CA TYR A 91 2.31 2.53 0.20
C TYR A 91 3.69 2.03 -0.25
N ARG A 92 4.74 2.86 -0.14
CA ARG A 92 6.12 2.45 -0.43
C ARG A 92 6.62 1.43 0.58
N GLU A 93 6.32 1.61 1.86
CA GLU A 93 6.67 0.66 2.91
C GLU A 93 6.00 -0.70 2.66
N MET A 94 4.71 -0.69 2.30
CA MET A 94 3.98 -1.91 1.91
C MET A 94 4.69 -2.64 0.76
N TYR A 95 4.96 -1.96 -0.33
CA TYR A 95 5.65 -2.56 -1.48
C TYR A 95 7.05 -3.09 -1.12
N LYS A 96 7.81 -2.32 -0.32
CA LYS A 96 9.17 -2.68 0.09
C LYS A 96 9.19 -3.94 0.97
N ASN A 97 8.30 -4.01 1.96
CA ASN A 97 8.30 -5.07 2.95
C ASN A 97 7.55 -6.32 2.47
N PHE A 98 6.56 -6.16 1.59
CA PHE A 98 5.71 -7.24 1.09
C PHE A 98 5.63 -7.29 -0.46
N PRO A 99 6.78 -7.38 -1.17
CA PRO A 99 6.81 -7.28 -2.64
C PRO A 99 6.12 -8.44 -3.36
N LYS A 100 5.80 -9.53 -2.64
CA LYS A 100 5.09 -10.71 -3.16
C LYS A 100 3.60 -10.72 -2.81
N SER A 101 3.12 -9.75 -2.05
CA SER A 101 1.70 -9.60 -1.73
C SER A 101 0.89 -9.27 -2.98
N GLU A 102 -0.35 -9.74 -3.04
CA GLU A 102 -1.30 -9.39 -4.10
C GLU A 102 -1.57 -7.87 -4.17
N ASP A 103 -1.41 -7.17 -3.05
CA ASP A 103 -1.57 -5.73 -2.95
C ASP A 103 -0.31 -4.93 -3.37
N ALA A 104 0.85 -5.58 -3.56
CA ALA A 104 2.10 -4.88 -3.90
C ALA A 104 2.02 -4.06 -5.19
N PRO A 105 1.40 -4.55 -6.29
CA PRO A 105 1.20 -3.74 -7.49
C PRO A 105 0.35 -2.51 -7.22
N LYS A 106 -0.75 -2.67 -6.47
CA LYS A 106 -1.64 -1.58 -6.12
C LYS A 106 -0.96 -0.51 -5.27
N ALA A 107 -0.18 -0.93 -4.26
CA ALA A 107 0.59 -0.01 -3.42
C ALA A 107 1.58 0.83 -4.24
N LEU A 108 2.31 0.17 -5.15
CA LEU A 108 3.27 0.85 -6.02
C LEU A 108 2.56 1.84 -6.96
N PHE A 109 1.44 1.44 -7.57
CA PHE A 109 0.63 2.32 -8.41
C PHE A 109 0.13 3.53 -7.62
N MET A 110 -0.46 3.32 -6.43
CA MET A 110 -1.02 4.41 -5.61
C MET A 110 0.05 5.40 -5.18
N SER A 111 1.27 4.93 -4.83
CA SER A 111 2.37 5.84 -4.52
C SER A 111 2.77 6.71 -5.71
N GLY A 112 2.89 6.14 -6.91
CA GLY A 112 3.17 6.88 -8.15
C GLY A 112 2.06 7.88 -8.50
N PHE A 113 0.81 7.47 -8.35
CA PHE A 113 -0.35 8.32 -8.63
C PHE A 113 -0.40 9.55 -7.72
N ILE A 114 -0.18 9.38 -6.41
CA ILE A 114 -0.16 10.50 -5.47
C ILE A 114 1.03 11.43 -5.74
N LEU A 115 2.20 10.89 -6.05
CA LEU A 115 3.37 11.67 -6.41
C LEU A 115 3.11 12.54 -7.64
N ALA A 116 2.49 11.97 -8.68
CA ALA A 116 2.19 12.70 -9.92
C ALA A 116 1.10 13.75 -9.74
N ASN A 117 -0.04 13.35 -9.18
CA ASN A 117 -1.28 14.12 -9.30
C ASN A 117 -1.59 14.99 -8.08
N ASN A 118 -1.08 14.61 -6.88
CA ASN A 118 -1.35 15.35 -5.64
C ASN A 118 -0.14 16.16 -5.16
N LEU A 119 1.07 15.65 -5.40
CA LEU A 119 2.31 16.25 -4.92
C LEU A 119 3.12 16.93 -6.01
N ASN A 120 2.82 16.69 -7.29
CA ASN A 120 3.56 17.18 -8.45
C ASN A 120 5.08 16.85 -8.39
N ILE A 121 5.44 15.68 -7.82
CA ILE A 121 6.81 15.16 -7.74
C ILE A 121 7.03 14.21 -8.93
N LEU A 122 7.16 14.79 -10.13
CA LEU A 122 7.07 14.08 -11.41
C LEU A 122 8.20 13.07 -11.62
N ASP A 123 9.43 13.40 -11.22
CA ASP A 123 10.58 12.49 -11.41
C ASP A 123 10.43 11.21 -10.59
N GLU A 124 9.98 11.32 -9.33
CA GLU A 124 9.74 10.16 -8.49
C GLU A 124 8.52 9.34 -8.97
N ALA A 125 7.47 10.02 -9.44
CA ALA A 125 6.31 9.38 -10.03
C ALA A 125 6.71 8.55 -11.27
N LYS A 126 7.51 9.13 -12.16
CA LYS A 126 8.04 8.46 -13.35
C LYS A 126 8.84 7.21 -12.99
N LEU A 127 9.77 7.33 -12.04
CA LEU A 127 10.56 6.20 -11.56
C LEU A 127 9.69 5.11 -10.95
N THR A 128 8.67 5.49 -10.19
CA THR A 128 7.74 4.56 -9.56
C THR A 128 6.93 3.79 -10.61
N TYR A 129 6.42 4.46 -11.63
CA TYR A 129 5.69 3.84 -12.74
C TYR A 129 6.59 2.91 -13.58
N GLN A 130 7.83 3.32 -13.86
CA GLN A 130 8.79 2.45 -14.54
C GLN A 130 9.11 1.20 -13.73
N THR A 131 9.31 1.34 -12.41
CA THR A 131 9.48 0.21 -11.50
C THR A 131 8.28 -0.74 -11.56
N PHE A 132 7.06 -0.20 -11.65
CA PHE A 132 5.86 -1.04 -11.81
C PHE A 132 5.90 -1.86 -13.12
N LEU A 133 6.22 -1.21 -14.26
CA LEU A 133 6.29 -1.89 -15.55
C LEU A 133 7.31 -3.03 -15.56
N ASP A 134 8.44 -2.82 -14.89
CA ASP A 134 9.53 -3.81 -14.79
C ASP A 134 9.16 -4.98 -13.87
N LYS A 135 8.52 -4.70 -12.73
CA LYS A 135 8.21 -5.71 -11.72
C LYS A 135 6.93 -6.48 -12.00
N PHE A 136 5.96 -5.86 -12.67
CA PHE A 136 4.63 -6.42 -12.92
C PHE A 136 4.24 -6.36 -14.41
N PRO A 137 5.05 -6.89 -15.35
CA PRO A 137 4.89 -6.68 -16.81
C PRO A 137 3.60 -7.27 -17.40
N LYS A 138 2.86 -8.09 -16.65
CA LYS A 138 1.60 -8.72 -17.09
C LYS A 138 0.38 -8.28 -16.26
N HIS A 139 0.55 -7.27 -15.41
CA HIS A 139 -0.53 -6.83 -14.53
C HIS A 139 -1.58 -6.02 -15.28
N GLU A 140 -2.84 -6.12 -14.87
CA GLU A 140 -3.98 -5.42 -15.50
C GLU A 140 -3.87 -3.89 -15.51
N LEU A 141 -3.11 -3.30 -14.57
CA LEU A 141 -2.88 -1.85 -14.52
C LEU A 141 -1.85 -1.33 -15.55
N ILE A 142 -1.21 -2.18 -16.35
CA ILE A 142 -0.22 -1.76 -17.35
C ILE A 142 -0.75 -0.70 -18.32
N PRO A 143 -1.96 -0.82 -18.90
CA PRO A 143 -2.49 0.21 -19.79
C PRO A 143 -2.67 1.56 -19.08
N GLN A 144 -3.14 1.54 -17.82
CA GLN A 144 -3.30 2.74 -17.03
C GLN A 144 -1.97 3.40 -16.70
N ILE A 145 -0.96 2.62 -16.28
CA ILE A 145 0.40 3.13 -16.00
C ILE A 145 1.04 3.78 -17.22
N LYS A 146 0.88 3.18 -18.40
CA LYS A 146 1.37 3.78 -19.64
C LYS A 146 0.70 5.12 -19.94
N MET A 147 -0.60 5.21 -19.70
CA MET A 147 -1.35 6.45 -19.87
C MET A 147 -0.91 7.52 -18.86
N GLU A 148 -0.67 7.15 -17.60
CA GLU A 148 -0.13 8.06 -16.59
C GLU A 148 1.26 8.59 -16.98
N LEU A 149 2.15 7.72 -17.47
CA LEU A 149 3.47 8.11 -17.95
C LEU A 149 3.40 9.02 -19.19
N GLU A 150 2.50 8.74 -20.13
CA GLU A 150 2.30 9.55 -21.33
C GLU A 150 1.80 10.95 -20.98
N ASN A 151 0.94 11.07 -19.96
CA ASN A 151 0.33 12.32 -19.56
C ASN A 151 1.10 13.03 -18.44
N LEU A 152 2.18 12.44 -17.95
CA LEU A 152 2.93 12.96 -16.82
C LEU A 152 3.44 14.38 -17.06
N GLY A 153 3.01 15.32 -16.21
CA GLY A 153 3.38 16.73 -16.28
C GLY A 153 2.65 17.56 -17.34
N LYS A 154 1.69 16.97 -18.07
CA LYS A 154 0.87 17.69 -19.04
C LYS A 154 -0.36 18.32 -18.36
N SER A 155 -0.75 19.49 -18.85
CA SER A 155 -2.01 20.12 -18.46
C SER A 155 -3.23 19.36 -19.01
N PRO A 156 -4.44 19.54 -18.44
CA PRO A 156 -5.66 18.94 -18.99
C PRO A 156 -5.91 19.35 -20.47
N GLU A 157 -5.56 20.58 -20.83
CA GLU A 157 -5.68 21.12 -22.18
C GLU A 157 -4.76 20.37 -23.15
N GLU A 158 -3.48 20.20 -22.80
CA GLU A 158 -2.50 19.46 -23.61
C GLU A 158 -2.91 17.98 -23.78
N ILE A 159 -3.49 17.35 -22.73
CA ILE A 159 -4.00 16.00 -22.81
C ILE A 159 -5.16 15.91 -23.80
N LEU A 160 -6.07 16.90 -23.77
CA LEU A 160 -7.22 16.95 -24.67
C LEU A 160 -6.78 17.16 -26.14
N GLU A 161 -5.88 18.10 -26.39
CA GLU A 161 -5.33 18.35 -27.73
C GLU A 161 -4.66 17.11 -28.34
N ASN A 162 -3.85 16.41 -27.54
CA ASN A 162 -3.21 15.17 -27.96
C ASN A 162 -4.22 14.07 -28.32
N LYS A 163 -5.32 13.96 -27.56
CA LYS A 163 -6.40 13.01 -27.88
C LYS A 163 -7.13 13.36 -29.18
N LEU A 164 -7.44 14.64 -29.41
CA LEU A 164 -8.12 15.10 -30.62
C LEU A 164 -7.26 14.90 -31.85
N SER A 165 -5.97 15.26 -31.79
CA SER A 165 -5.03 15.08 -32.89
C SER A 165 -4.80 13.62 -33.26
N SER A 166 -4.70 12.73 -32.24
CA SER A 166 -4.54 11.28 -32.46
C SER A 166 -5.80 10.61 -33.02
N SER A 167 -7.00 11.16 -32.77
CA SER A 167 -8.26 10.64 -33.33
C SER A 167 -8.45 11.07 -34.80
N SER A 168 -8.01 12.27 -35.17
CA SER A 168 -8.08 12.78 -36.57
C SER A 168 -7.06 12.10 -37.49
N ALA A 169 -5.96 11.60 -36.97
CA ALA A 169 -4.94 10.89 -37.79
C ALA A 169 -5.31 9.42 -38.09
N LYS A 170 -6.39 8.90 -37.52
CA LYS A 170 -6.90 7.52 -37.74
C LYS A 170 -8.08 7.44 -38.73
N GLN A 171 -8.52 8.56 -39.27
CA GLN A 171 -9.50 8.66 -40.36
C GLN A 171 -8.83 8.86 -41.70
#